data_952a0f708b8e4dfe2cc00a1d079ad26e
#
_entry.id   952a0f708b8e4dfe2cc00a1d079ad26e
#
_cell.length_a   1.000
_cell.length_b   1.000
_cell.length_c   1.000
_cell.angle_alpha   90.00
_cell.angle_beta   90.00
_cell.angle_gamma   90.00
#
_symmetry.space_group_name_H-M   'P 1'
#
loop_
_entity.id
_entity.type
_entity.pdbx_description
1 polymer ?
#
loop_
_entity_poly.entity_id
_entity_poly.type
_entity_poly.pdbx_seq_one_letter_code
_entity_poly.pdbx_strand_id
1 'polypeptide(L)'
;MSLQSDWILDAVEYWAAGYSMLRETGAFCRDASRMDAILVPVSREAHCMLDSKLPFFERPRFVGIEVKISRNDYLAGVRKGQLEKYQGFVSGLYLASYRDVCRTSELPDGVGHIICLKKPKGRFLSCVCKRHPKYSDVDTPPDVPWRCLFRLAEQYRRQVTEHEQEFKRAIKAIGQEAAGSIFANIEKMTEALDIDSEKKELVGIAVKELSRGMWK
;
A
#
# COMPACT_ATOMS: atom_id res chain seq x y z
N MET A 1 -9.54 4.09 -7.94
CA MET A 1 -8.27 4.35 -8.69
C MET A 1 -8.05 3.31 -9.77
N SER A 2 -7.24 3.59 -10.78
CA SER A 2 -6.81 2.59 -11.76
C SER A 2 -5.58 1.82 -11.22
N LEU A 3 -5.37 0.59 -11.70
CA LEU A 3 -4.17 -0.21 -11.36
C LEU A 3 -2.85 0.55 -11.61
N GLN A 4 -2.81 1.42 -12.62
CA GLN A 4 -1.63 2.23 -12.92
C GLN A 4 -1.41 3.36 -11.91
N SER A 5 -2.48 3.95 -11.38
CA SER A 5 -2.39 4.95 -10.29
C SER A 5 -1.86 4.31 -9.02
N ASP A 6 -2.31 3.10 -8.69
CA ASP A 6 -1.84 2.37 -7.51
C ASP A 6 -0.35 2.07 -7.59
N TRP A 7 0.18 1.66 -8.74
CA TRP A 7 1.61 1.43 -8.92
C TRP A 7 2.45 2.71 -8.74
N ILE A 8 1.93 3.87 -9.19
CA ILE A 8 2.60 5.16 -8.96
C ILE A 8 2.60 5.47 -7.47
N LEU A 9 1.48 5.29 -6.77
CA LEU A 9 1.39 5.54 -5.33
C LEU A 9 2.31 4.60 -4.52
N ASP A 10 2.38 3.31 -4.86
CA ASP A 10 3.31 2.37 -4.22
C ASP A 10 4.77 2.83 -4.37
N ALA A 11 5.13 3.31 -5.56
CA ALA A 11 6.48 3.80 -5.82
C ALA A 11 6.78 5.12 -5.08
N VAL A 12 5.79 6.00 -4.96
CA VAL A 12 5.90 7.26 -4.20
C VAL A 12 5.99 6.97 -2.70
N GLU A 13 5.22 6.02 -2.17
CA GLU A 13 5.27 5.61 -0.77
C GLU A 13 6.66 5.08 -0.40
N TYR A 14 7.23 4.22 -1.23
CA TYR A 14 8.60 3.74 -1.06
C TYR A 14 9.65 4.87 -1.15
N TRP A 15 9.44 5.84 -2.07
CA TRP A 15 10.31 7.01 -2.22
C TRP A 15 10.23 7.94 -1.01
N ALA A 16 9.05 8.10 -0.41
CA ALA A 16 8.78 8.98 0.72
C ALA A 16 9.02 8.31 2.08
N ALA A 17 10.06 7.48 2.20
CA ALA A 17 10.38 6.79 3.44
C ALA A 17 10.36 7.76 4.65
N GLY A 18 9.75 7.33 5.76
CA GLY A 18 9.52 8.18 6.95
C GLY A 18 8.17 8.90 6.98
N TYR A 19 7.37 8.74 5.93
CA TYR A 19 5.99 9.18 5.87
C TYR A 19 5.06 8.00 5.68
N SER A 20 3.87 8.05 6.27
CA SER A 20 2.78 7.14 5.94
C SER A 20 1.88 7.77 4.90
N MET A 21 1.42 6.97 3.95
CA MET A 21 0.55 7.43 2.89
C MET A 21 -0.91 7.11 3.18
N LEU A 22 -1.76 8.14 3.17
CA LEU A 22 -3.20 8.01 3.15
C LEU A 22 -3.69 8.16 1.71
N ARG A 23 -4.26 7.11 1.14
CA ARG A 23 -4.77 7.10 -0.24
C ARG A 23 -6.23 7.54 -0.32
N GLU A 24 -6.62 8.13 -1.45
CA GLU A 24 -8.00 8.58 -1.76
C GLU A 24 -8.64 9.38 -0.63
N THR A 25 -7.97 10.40 -0.15
CA THR A 25 -8.46 11.13 1.00
C THR A 25 -9.17 12.42 0.62
N GLY A 26 -10.45 12.52 1.03
CA GLY A 26 -11.19 13.77 1.06
C GLY A 26 -11.08 14.50 2.41
N ALA A 27 -10.13 14.10 3.28
CA ALA A 27 -10.05 14.63 4.65
C ALA A 27 -9.81 16.14 4.71
N PHE A 28 -9.16 16.69 3.70
CA PHE A 28 -8.81 18.12 3.62
C PHE A 28 -9.78 18.94 2.78
N CYS A 29 -10.61 18.31 1.95
CA CYS A 29 -11.49 18.99 1.02
C CYS A 29 -12.93 18.96 1.57
N ARG A 30 -13.48 20.14 1.86
CA ARG A 30 -14.89 20.28 2.27
C ARG A 30 -15.87 20.03 1.11
N ASP A 31 -15.43 20.27 -0.09
CA ASP A 31 -16.17 19.99 -1.32
C ASP A 31 -15.68 18.66 -1.89
N ALA A 32 -16.48 17.81 -2.33
CA ALA A 32 -16.30 16.44 -2.84
C ALA A 32 -15.00 16.15 -3.66
N SER A 33 -14.03 17.07 -3.72
CA SER A 33 -12.74 16.85 -4.35
C SER A 33 -11.85 16.00 -3.47
N ARG A 34 -11.30 14.92 -4.03
CA ARG A 34 -10.40 14.00 -3.36
C ARG A 34 -9.01 14.14 -3.94
N MET A 35 -8.03 14.23 -3.06
CA MET A 35 -6.63 14.10 -3.42
C MET A 35 -6.27 12.62 -3.47
N ASP A 36 -5.45 12.21 -4.42
CA ASP A 36 -5.11 10.80 -4.60
C ASP A 36 -4.37 10.24 -3.39
N ALA A 37 -3.46 11.00 -2.78
CA ALA A 37 -2.86 10.64 -1.51
C ALA A 37 -2.36 11.84 -0.72
N ILE A 38 -2.16 11.62 0.59
CA ILE A 38 -1.51 12.54 1.51
C ILE A 38 -0.43 11.79 2.26
N LEU A 39 0.76 12.35 2.29
CA LEU A 39 1.87 11.88 3.11
C LEU A 39 1.79 12.53 4.48
N VAL A 40 1.74 11.70 5.51
CA VAL A 40 1.68 12.09 6.91
C VAL A 40 3.00 11.69 7.58
N PRO A 41 3.74 12.60 8.22
CA PRO A 41 4.98 12.25 8.91
C PRO A 41 4.68 11.31 10.09
N VAL A 42 5.41 10.19 10.19
CA VAL A 42 5.17 9.17 11.23
C VAL A 42 5.84 9.55 12.52
N SER A 43 7.12 9.91 12.47
CA SER A 43 7.87 10.42 13.62
C SER A 43 9.09 11.20 13.16
N ARG A 44 9.64 12.02 14.08
CA ARG A 44 10.90 12.73 13.84
C ARG A 44 12.07 11.77 13.74
N GLU A 45 12.10 10.76 14.63
CA GLU A 45 13.15 9.76 14.67
C GLU A 45 13.12 8.87 13.42
N ALA A 46 11.95 8.41 13.00
CA ALA A 46 11.80 7.63 11.78
C ALA A 46 12.28 8.40 10.55
N HIS A 47 11.95 9.70 10.47
CA HIS A 47 12.41 10.55 9.39
C HIS A 47 13.93 10.72 9.36
N CYS A 48 14.59 10.85 10.52
CA CYS A 48 16.04 10.97 10.61
C CYS A 48 16.78 9.66 10.34
N MET A 49 16.19 8.51 10.69
CA MET A 49 16.78 7.18 10.50
C MET A 49 16.64 6.65 9.08
N LEU A 50 15.59 7.04 8.38
CA LEU A 50 15.34 6.66 7.00
C LEU A 50 15.94 7.74 6.11
N ASP A 51 16.67 7.37 5.09
CA ASP A 51 17.22 8.27 4.07
C ASP A 51 16.08 8.91 3.25
N SER A 52 15.28 9.70 3.93
CA SER A 52 14.09 10.35 3.37
C SER A 52 14.52 11.43 2.40
N LYS A 53 13.98 11.36 1.19
CA LYS A 53 14.20 12.36 0.15
C LYS A 53 13.30 13.59 0.29
N LEU A 54 12.38 13.55 1.26
CA LEU A 54 11.57 14.70 1.64
C LEU A 54 12.33 15.54 2.68
N PRO A 55 12.21 16.88 2.62
CA PRO A 55 12.84 17.73 3.61
C PRO A 55 12.26 17.48 5.00
N PHE A 56 13.13 17.58 5.99
CA PHE A 56 12.73 17.54 7.39
C PHE A 56 12.09 18.87 7.79
N PHE A 57 10.99 18.78 8.54
CA PHE A 57 10.30 19.96 9.08
C PHE A 57 10.21 19.88 10.61
N GLU A 58 10.42 21.00 11.28
CA GLU A 58 10.28 21.09 12.74
C GLU A 58 8.84 20.84 13.19
N ARG A 59 7.87 21.17 12.35
CA ARG A 59 6.44 20.91 12.59
C ARG A 59 5.91 19.89 11.58
N PRO A 60 4.99 19.01 11.99
CA PRO A 60 4.35 18.08 11.06
C PRO A 60 3.72 18.83 9.89
N ARG A 61 4.07 18.46 8.67
CA ARG A 61 3.50 19.03 7.44
C ARG A 61 2.88 17.93 6.61
N PHE A 62 1.67 18.18 6.16
CA PHE A 62 0.98 17.29 5.25
C PHE A 62 1.40 17.60 3.83
N VAL A 63 1.82 16.58 3.10
CA VAL A 63 2.26 16.71 1.71
C VAL A 63 1.27 15.98 0.82
N GLY A 64 0.65 16.72 -0.08
CA GLY A 64 -0.31 16.16 -1.03
C GLY A 64 0.38 15.49 -2.22
N ILE A 65 -0.21 14.44 -2.70
CA ILE A 65 0.18 13.75 -3.94
C ILE A 65 -1.02 13.68 -4.86
N GLU A 66 -0.88 14.22 -6.04
CA GLU A 66 -1.83 14.07 -7.14
C GLU A 66 -1.19 13.21 -8.22
N VAL A 67 -1.89 12.20 -8.71
CA VAL A 67 -1.39 11.25 -9.72
C VAL A 67 -2.03 11.54 -11.06
N LYS A 68 -1.22 11.61 -12.11
CA LYS A 68 -1.68 11.71 -13.49
C LYS A 68 -1.04 10.59 -14.33
N ILE A 69 -1.89 9.75 -14.91
CA ILE A 69 -1.44 8.58 -15.67
C ILE A 69 -1.35 8.84 -17.18
N SER A 70 -1.98 9.92 -17.65
CA SER A 70 -1.96 10.28 -19.07
C SER A 70 -1.93 11.80 -19.28
N ARG A 71 -1.49 12.20 -20.45
CA ARG A 71 -1.49 13.62 -20.87
C ARG A 71 -2.89 14.22 -20.82
N ASN A 72 -3.89 13.50 -21.28
CA ASN A 72 -5.28 13.96 -21.30
C ASN A 72 -5.83 14.19 -19.89
N ASP A 73 -5.52 13.29 -18.96
CA ASP A 73 -5.90 13.42 -17.55
C ASP A 73 -5.23 14.64 -16.90
N TYR A 74 -3.93 14.85 -17.18
CA TYR A 74 -3.22 16.05 -16.73
C TYR A 74 -3.87 17.34 -17.25
N LEU A 75 -4.12 17.43 -18.55
CA LEU A 75 -4.73 18.61 -19.16
C LEU A 75 -6.16 18.87 -18.67
N ALA A 76 -6.91 17.80 -18.36
CA ALA A 76 -8.23 17.93 -17.75
C ALA A 76 -8.15 18.51 -16.33
N GLY A 77 -7.16 18.08 -15.54
CA GLY A 77 -6.87 18.64 -14.22
C GLY A 77 -6.48 20.12 -14.25
N VAL A 78 -5.60 20.48 -15.18
CA VAL A 78 -5.18 21.88 -15.38
C VAL A 78 -6.37 22.79 -15.71
N ARG A 79 -7.23 22.36 -16.65
CA ARG A 79 -8.43 23.15 -17.02
C ARG A 79 -9.41 23.35 -15.85
N LYS A 80 -9.40 22.47 -14.86
CA LYS A 80 -10.22 22.56 -13.64
C LYS A 80 -9.55 23.34 -12.50
N GLY A 81 -8.31 23.80 -12.67
CA GLY A 81 -7.52 24.41 -11.59
C GLY A 81 -7.30 23.47 -10.40
N GLN A 82 -7.15 22.18 -10.68
CA GLN A 82 -7.14 21.16 -9.62
C GLN A 82 -5.89 21.26 -8.73
N LEU A 83 -4.73 21.51 -9.33
CA LEU A 83 -3.47 21.60 -8.59
C LEU A 83 -3.42 22.88 -7.72
N GLU A 84 -3.86 24.02 -8.26
CA GLU A 84 -3.94 25.28 -7.54
C GLU A 84 -4.87 25.18 -6.34
N LYS A 85 -6.00 24.51 -6.53
CA LYS A 85 -6.96 24.27 -5.46
C LYS A 85 -6.36 23.41 -4.34
N TYR A 86 -5.64 22.33 -4.68
CA TYR A 86 -5.04 21.46 -3.70
C TYR A 86 -3.87 22.09 -2.93
N GLN A 87 -3.12 23.01 -3.53
CA GLN A 87 -2.08 23.77 -2.85
C GLN A 87 -2.61 24.55 -1.62
N GLY A 88 -3.88 24.96 -1.63
CA GLY A 88 -4.51 25.64 -0.50
C GLY A 88 -4.82 24.72 0.71
N PHE A 89 -4.69 23.41 0.57
CA PHE A 89 -5.05 22.44 1.63
C PHE A 89 -3.86 21.72 2.25
N VAL A 90 -2.70 21.72 1.61
CA VAL A 90 -1.50 21.01 2.03
C VAL A 90 -0.29 21.91 2.07
N SER A 91 0.67 21.60 2.94
CA SER A 91 1.89 22.41 3.06
C SER A 91 2.80 22.30 1.84
N GLY A 92 2.71 21.23 1.09
CA GLY A 92 3.39 21.02 -0.18
C GLY A 92 2.60 20.07 -1.05
N LEU A 93 2.58 20.28 -2.36
CA LEU A 93 1.86 19.44 -3.31
C LEU A 93 2.83 18.93 -4.38
N TYR A 94 2.84 17.62 -4.59
CA TYR A 94 3.52 17.00 -5.72
C TYR A 94 2.52 16.48 -6.75
N LEU A 95 2.86 16.67 -8.02
CA LEU A 95 2.32 15.85 -9.09
C LEU A 95 3.23 14.64 -9.28
N ALA A 96 2.68 13.42 -9.21
CA ALA A 96 3.36 12.17 -9.54
C ALA A 96 2.85 11.64 -10.88
N SER A 97 3.75 11.36 -11.81
CA SER A 97 3.36 10.93 -13.15
C SER A 97 4.44 10.11 -13.84
N TYR A 98 4.11 9.48 -14.96
CA TYR A 98 5.11 9.00 -15.92
C TYR A 98 5.76 10.18 -16.65
N ARG A 99 6.96 9.92 -17.22
CA ARG A 99 7.80 10.95 -17.86
C ARG A 99 7.14 11.69 -19.02
N ASP A 100 6.26 11.03 -19.75
CA ASP A 100 5.59 11.50 -20.94
C ASP A 100 4.27 12.24 -20.68
N VAL A 101 3.81 12.25 -19.44
CA VAL A 101 2.54 12.88 -19.05
C VAL A 101 2.59 14.40 -19.07
N CYS A 102 3.62 14.99 -18.45
CA CYS A 102 3.83 16.42 -18.45
C CYS A 102 5.31 16.76 -18.27
N ARG A 103 5.69 17.98 -18.66
CA ARG A 103 7.01 18.54 -18.37
C ARG A 103 6.97 19.29 -17.04
N THR A 104 8.09 19.29 -16.31
CA THR A 104 8.19 20.03 -15.04
C THR A 104 7.91 21.53 -15.21
N SER A 105 8.25 22.11 -16.38
CA SER A 105 8.00 23.51 -16.71
C SER A 105 6.51 23.85 -16.94
N GLU A 106 5.67 22.86 -17.17
CA GLU A 106 4.22 23.05 -17.39
C GLU A 106 3.42 23.07 -16.09
N LEU A 107 4.05 22.69 -14.96
CA LEU A 107 3.38 22.66 -13.66
C LEU A 107 3.25 24.08 -13.08
N PRO A 108 2.16 24.36 -12.38
CA PRO A 108 1.99 25.61 -11.64
C PRO A 108 3.18 25.88 -10.71
N ASP A 109 3.40 27.16 -10.43
CA ASP A 109 4.42 27.55 -9.47
C ASP A 109 4.13 26.95 -8.10
N GLY A 110 5.17 26.51 -7.42
CA GLY A 110 5.04 25.89 -6.10
C GLY A 110 4.63 24.40 -6.10
N VAL A 111 4.18 23.80 -7.22
CA VAL A 111 3.90 22.35 -7.32
C VAL A 111 5.18 21.60 -7.59
N GLY A 112 5.49 20.59 -6.78
CA GLY A 112 6.61 19.65 -6.99
C GLY A 112 6.31 18.65 -8.11
N HIS A 113 7.35 17.98 -8.61
CA HIS A 113 7.22 16.96 -9.65
C HIS A 113 8.00 15.70 -9.32
N ILE A 114 7.29 14.59 -9.23
CA ILE A 114 7.83 13.26 -9.10
C ILE A 114 7.60 12.50 -10.41
N ILE A 115 8.68 12.04 -11.03
CA ILE A 115 8.59 11.20 -12.23
C ILE A 115 8.81 9.75 -11.83
N CYS A 116 7.84 8.90 -12.17
CA CYS A 116 7.92 7.47 -12.01
C CYS A 116 8.42 6.80 -13.29
N LEU A 117 9.48 6.00 -13.15
CA LEU A 117 10.15 5.34 -14.25
C LEU A 117 9.82 3.84 -14.22
N LYS A 118 9.39 3.27 -15.35
CA LYS A 118 9.24 1.83 -15.50
C LYS A 118 10.60 1.16 -15.51
N LYS A 119 10.82 0.16 -14.68
CA LYS A 119 12.02 -0.68 -14.76
C LYS A 119 11.87 -1.68 -15.90
N PRO A 120 12.95 -1.94 -16.69
CA PRO A 120 12.88 -2.81 -17.89
C PRO A 120 12.46 -4.26 -17.61
N LYS A 121 12.58 -4.76 -16.38
CA LYS A 121 12.32 -6.16 -16.00
C LYS A 121 11.57 -6.34 -14.68
N GLY A 122 10.67 -5.45 -14.29
CA GLY A 122 9.99 -5.63 -13.01
C GLY A 122 8.70 -4.82 -12.84
N ARG A 123 7.87 -5.27 -11.90
CA ARG A 123 6.64 -4.58 -11.48
C ARG A 123 6.92 -3.30 -10.66
N PHE A 124 8.17 -3.07 -10.25
CA PHE A 124 8.53 -1.94 -9.41
C PHE A 124 8.88 -0.73 -10.25
N LEU A 125 8.18 0.35 -10.02
CA LEU A 125 8.53 1.67 -10.50
C LEU A 125 9.63 2.24 -9.59
N SER A 126 10.49 3.10 -10.13
CA SER A 126 11.35 3.96 -9.32
C SER A 126 10.91 5.41 -9.49
N CYS A 127 11.00 6.20 -8.42
CA CYS A 127 10.64 7.59 -8.46
C CYS A 127 11.87 8.49 -8.42
N VAL A 128 11.81 9.57 -9.19
CA VAL A 128 12.82 10.65 -9.18
C VAL A 128 12.10 11.97 -8.97
N CYS A 129 12.47 12.69 -7.92
CA CYS A 129 12.00 14.05 -7.72
C CYS A 129 12.74 14.99 -8.69
N LYS A 130 12.00 15.67 -9.55
CA LYS A 130 12.53 16.66 -10.51
C LYS A 130 12.44 18.08 -9.99
N ARG A 131 11.46 18.35 -9.16
CA ARG A 131 11.26 19.65 -8.51
C ARG A 131 10.58 19.43 -7.17
N HIS A 132 11.11 20.02 -6.10
CA HIS A 132 10.41 20.10 -4.83
C HIS A 132 9.33 21.19 -4.89
N PRO A 133 8.22 21.05 -4.14
CA PRO A 133 7.22 22.08 -4.04
C PRO A 133 7.75 23.26 -3.23
N LYS A 134 7.14 24.41 -3.37
CA LYS A 134 7.28 25.48 -2.39
C LYS A 134 6.43 25.10 -1.18
N TYR A 135 7.08 24.88 -0.05
CA TYR A 135 6.38 24.57 1.18
C TYR A 135 5.86 25.84 1.84
N SER A 136 4.61 25.78 2.25
CA SER A 136 3.93 26.88 2.97
C SER A 136 3.36 26.39 4.28
N ASP A 137 3.26 27.26 5.26
CA ASP A 137 2.50 27.01 6.47
C ASP A 137 1.02 27.22 6.14
N VAL A 138 0.34 26.14 5.87
CA VAL A 138 -1.11 26.12 5.69
C VAL A 138 -1.75 25.94 7.07
N ASP A 139 -2.68 26.81 7.41
CA ASP A 139 -3.52 26.65 8.61
C ASP A 139 -4.40 25.41 8.43
N THR A 140 -3.85 24.27 8.85
CA THR A 140 -4.58 23.00 8.83
C THR A 140 -5.66 23.05 9.88
N PRO A 141 -6.95 22.86 9.53
CA PRO A 141 -8.01 22.83 10.53
C PRO A 141 -7.71 21.82 11.63
N PRO A 142 -7.96 22.15 12.91
CA PRO A 142 -7.52 21.33 14.07
C PRO A 142 -8.09 19.91 14.08
N ASP A 143 -9.18 19.65 13.38
CA ASP A 143 -9.79 18.33 13.24
C ASP A 143 -9.11 17.43 12.16
N VAL A 144 -8.35 18.02 11.24
CA VAL A 144 -7.71 17.27 10.15
C VAL A 144 -6.64 16.30 10.64
N PRO A 145 -5.72 16.66 11.56
CA PRO A 145 -4.76 15.70 12.12
C PRO A 145 -5.45 14.47 12.72
N TRP A 146 -6.54 14.67 13.46
CA TRP A 146 -7.31 13.57 14.05
C TRP A 146 -7.97 12.69 13.00
N ARG A 147 -8.55 13.26 11.95
CA ARG A 147 -9.12 12.49 10.84
C ARG A 147 -8.04 11.65 10.13
N CYS A 148 -6.84 12.20 9.95
CA CYS A 148 -5.72 11.47 9.38
C CYS A 148 -5.29 10.32 10.28
N LEU A 149 -5.15 10.54 11.58
CA LEU A 149 -4.79 9.50 12.55
C LEU A 149 -5.82 8.37 12.59
N PHE A 150 -7.11 8.69 12.63
CA PHE A 150 -8.16 7.68 12.60
C PHE A 150 -8.12 6.84 11.32
N ARG A 151 -7.92 7.46 10.17
CA ARG A 151 -7.81 6.74 8.90
C ARG A 151 -6.55 5.88 8.82
N LEU A 152 -5.41 6.38 9.30
CA LEU A 152 -4.18 5.59 9.40
C LEU A 152 -4.38 4.38 10.31
N ALA A 153 -4.97 4.57 11.48
CA ALA A 153 -5.25 3.48 12.41
C ALA A 153 -6.20 2.44 11.79
N GLU A 154 -7.23 2.88 11.07
CA GLU A 154 -8.15 1.99 10.37
C GLU A 154 -7.46 1.23 9.23
N GLN A 155 -6.65 1.91 8.43
CA GLN A 155 -5.86 1.30 7.35
C GLN A 155 -4.90 0.26 7.91
N TYR A 156 -4.17 0.59 8.97
CA TYR A 156 -3.26 -0.34 9.64
C TYR A 156 -3.99 -1.55 10.21
N ARG A 157 -5.13 -1.35 10.88
CA ARG A 157 -5.97 -2.44 11.38
C ARG A 157 -6.42 -3.39 10.28
N ARG A 158 -6.83 -2.86 9.13
CA ARG A 158 -7.22 -3.70 7.97
C ARG A 158 -6.03 -4.52 7.47
N GLN A 159 -4.86 -3.91 7.30
CA GLN A 159 -3.65 -4.63 6.86
C GLN A 159 -3.27 -5.76 7.82
N VAL A 160 -3.28 -5.49 9.13
CA VAL A 160 -3.00 -6.54 10.16
C VAL A 160 -4.01 -7.67 10.04
N THR A 161 -5.30 -7.35 9.92
CA THR A 161 -6.35 -8.39 9.81
C THR A 161 -6.21 -9.22 8.52
N GLU A 162 -5.88 -8.58 7.39
CA GLU A 162 -5.64 -9.26 6.12
C GLU A 162 -4.42 -10.20 6.21
N HIS A 163 -3.30 -9.74 6.77
CA HIS A 163 -2.11 -10.58 7.00
C HIS A 163 -2.39 -11.75 7.95
N GLU A 164 -3.14 -11.53 9.02
CA GLU A 164 -3.54 -12.62 9.92
C GLU A 164 -4.40 -13.67 9.19
N GLN A 165 -5.32 -13.24 8.33
CA GLN A 165 -6.13 -14.16 7.54
C GLN A 165 -5.30 -14.93 6.52
N GLU A 166 -4.38 -14.27 5.82
CA GLU A 166 -3.45 -14.90 4.88
C GLU A 166 -2.56 -15.92 5.59
N PHE A 167 -2.01 -15.57 6.75
CA PHE A 167 -1.22 -16.48 7.57
C PHE A 167 -2.02 -17.71 8.01
N LYS A 168 -3.26 -17.52 8.49
CA LYS A 168 -4.16 -18.64 8.84
C LYS A 168 -4.47 -19.54 7.65
N ARG A 169 -4.68 -18.95 6.46
CA ARG A 169 -4.89 -19.73 5.21
C ARG A 169 -3.64 -20.53 4.84
N ALA A 170 -2.45 -19.91 4.92
CA ALA A 170 -1.18 -20.57 4.63
C ALA A 170 -0.92 -21.75 5.58
N ILE A 171 -1.10 -21.56 6.88
CA ILE A 171 -0.99 -22.66 7.88
C ILE A 171 -1.97 -23.78 7.57
N LYS A 172 -3.22 -23.44 7.26
CA LYS A 172 -4.23 -24.44 6.91
C LYS A 172 -3.85 -25.22 5.65
N ALA A 173 -3.34 -24.55 4.62
CA ALA A 173 -2.90 -25.19 3.38
C ALA A 173 -1.72 -26.13 3.62
N ILE A 174 -0.70 -25.70 4.36
CA ILE A 174 0.47 -26.52 4.72
C ILE A 174 0.03 -27.74 5.54
N GLY A 175 -0.86 -27.53 6.50
CA GLY A 175 -1.38 -28.63 7.29
C GLY A 175 -2.19 -29.65 6.47
N GLN A 176 -3.00 -29.21 5.53
CA GLN A 176 -3.74 -30.10 4.62
C GLN A 176 -2.80 -30.88 3.71
N GLU A 177 -1.76 -30.26 3.19
CA GLU A 177 -0.75 -30.90 2.35
C GLU A 177 0.06 -31.95 3.15
N ALA A 178 0.49 -31.59 4.36
CA ALA A 178 1.20 -32.49 5.26
C ALA A 178 0.32 -33.69 5.64
N ALA A 179 -0.94 -33.49 5.99
CA ALA A 179 -1.88 -34.54 6.27
C ALA A 179 -2.08 -35.46 5.06
N GLY A 180 -2.29 -34.88 3.87
CA GLY A 180 -2.42 -35.66 2.62
C GLY A 180 -1.20 -36.53 2.33
N SER A 181 0.00 -36.03 2.57
CA SER A 181 1.26 -36.76 2.40
C SER A 181 1.39 -37.89 3.40
N ILE A 182 1.02 -37.69 4.67
CA ILE A 182 1.03 -38.73 5.71
C ILE A 182 0.04 -39.82 5.35
N PHE A 183 -1.17 -39.49 4.91
CA PHE A 183 -2.19 -40.46 4.51
C PHE A 183 -1.74 -41.33 3.35
N ALA A 184 -1.20 -40.71 2.28
CA ALA A 184 -0.69 -41.42 1.12
C ALA A 184 0.46 -42.38 1.49
N ASN A 185 1.29 -42.01 2.45
CA ASN A 185 2.36 -42.90 2.95
C ASN A 185 1.81 -44.05 3.79
N ILE A 186 0.81 -43.81 4.65
CA ILE A 186 0.16 -44.87 5.45
C ILE A 186 -0.57 -45.84 4.52
N GLU A 187 -1.28 -45.39 3.50
CA GLU A 187 -1.90 -46.29 2.51
C GLU A 187 -0.87 -47.19 1.82
N LYS A 188 0.22 -46.63 1.31
CA LYS A 188 1.31 -47.37 0.69
C LYS A 188 1.94 -48.40 1.65
N MET A 189 2.15 -48.05 2.92
CA MET A 189 2.67 -48.99 3.93
C MET A 189 1.68 -50.09 4.23
N THR A 190 0.37 -49.77 4.30
CA THR A 190 -0.68 -50.78 4.56
C THR A 190 -0.84 -51.76 3.40
N GLU A 191 -0.65 -51.29 2.17
CA GLU A 191 -0.62 -52.16 0.98
C GLU A 191 0.60 -53.07 0.96
N ALA A 192 1.79 -52.53 1.31
CA ALA A 192 3.04 -53.27 1.31
C ALA A 192 3.15 -54.37 2.42
N LEU A 193 2.41 -54.23 3.51
CA LEU A 193 2.46 -55.10 4.67
C LEU A 193 1.47 -56.26 4.59
N ASP A 194 0.72 -56.43 3.50
CA ASP A 194 -0.30 -57.50 3.29
C ASP A 194 -1.21 -57.73 4.53
N ILE A 195 -1.65 -56.61 5.10
CA ILE A 195 -2.51 -56.59 6.29
C ILE A 195 -3.93 -57.03 5.88
N ASP A 196 -4.58 -57.88 6.69
CA ASP A 196 -5.95 -58.31 6.43
C ASP A 196 -6.94 -57.15 6.38
N SER A 197 -8.10 -57.35 5.75
CA SER A 197 -9.08 -56.30 5.47
C SER A 197 -9.63 -55.63 6.73
N GLU A 198 -9.72 -56.34 7.85
CA GLU A 198 -10.24 -55.85 9.14
C GLU A 198 -9.25 -54.83 9.77
N LYS A 199 -7.96 -55.14 9.69
CA LYS A 199 -6.92 -54.22 10.15
C LYS A 199 -6.76 -53.01 9.26
N LYS A 200 -6.98 -53.14 7.93
CA LYS A 200 -7.00 -52.00 7.00
C LYS A 200 -8.12 -51.02 7.38
N GLU A 201 -9.29 -51.51 7.74
CA GLU A 201 -10.41 -50.67 8.16
C GLU A 201 -10.10 -49.93 9.48
N LEU A 202 -9.50 -50.58 10.45
CA LEU A 202 -9.08 -49.99 11.73
C LEU A 202 -8.03 -48.89 11.53
N VAL A 203 -7.05 -49.11 10.66
CA VAL A 203 -6.07 -48.10 10.30
C VAL A 203 -6.75 -46.89 9.64
N GLY A 204 -7.69 -47.11 8.73
CA GLY A 204 -8.45 -46.05 8.07
C GLY A 204 -9.26 -45.21 9.06
N ILE A 205 -9.87 -45.84 10.07
CA ILE A 205 -10.61 -45.14 11.14
C ILE A 205 -9.64 -44.31 12.01
N ALA A 206 -8.53 -44.89 12.46
CA ALA A 206 -7.54 -44.20 13.30
C ALA A 206 -6.94 -42.97 12.59
N VAL A 207 -6.65 -43.09 11.32
CA VAL A 207 -6.16 -42.04 10.47
C VAL A 207 -7.19 -40.90 10.34
N LYS A 208 -8.47 -41.22 10.19
CA LYS A 208 -9.57 -40.26 10.10
C LYS A 208 -9.79 -39.50 11.42
N GLU A 209 -9.66 -40.16 12.54
CA GLU A 209 -9.77 -39.56 13.88
C GLU A 209 -8.58 -38.64 14.19
N LEU A 210 -7.36 -39.03 13.84
CA LEU A 210 -6.17 -38.21 13.97
C LEU A 210 -6.31 -36.92 13.12
N SER A 211 -6.83 -37.02 11.90
CA SER A 211 -7.05 -35.83 11.05
C SER A 211 -8.07 -34.88 11.65
N ARG A 212 -9.11 -35.35 12.32
CA ARG A 212 -10.11 -34.53 13.01
C ARG A 212 -9.57 -33.85 14.28
N GLY A 213 -8.65 -34.49 14.98
CA GLY A 213 -8.06 -33.96 16.22
C GLY A 213 -6.98 -32.92 15.99
N MET A 214 -6.28 -32.93 14.86
CA MET A 214 -5.21 -31.99 14.52
C MET A 214 -5.73 -30.57 14.13
N TRP A 215 -7.05 -30.39 13.94
CA TRP A 215 -7.64 -29.15 13.42
C TRP A 215 -8.66 -28.51 14.38
N LYS A 216 -8.70 -28.94 15.63
CA LYS A 216 -9.40 -28.22 16.70
C LYS A 216 -8.43 -27.34 17.51
#